data_bc7f1bf709f9675d73eaff39e1eaba78
#
_entry.id   bc7f1bf709f9675d73eaff39e1eaba78
#
_cell.length_a   1.000
_cell.length_b   1.000
_cell.length_c   1.000
_cell.angle_alpha   90.00
_cell.angle_beta   90.00
_cell.angle_gamma   90.00
#
_symmetry.space_group_name_H-M   'P 1'
#
loop_
_entity.id
_entity.type
_entity.pdbx_description
1 polymer ?
#
loop_
_entity_poly.entity_id
_entity_poly.type
_entity_poly.pdbx_seq_one_letter_code
_entity_poly.pdbx_strand_id
1 'polypeptide(L)'
;MKVNVNFKKYKIENEKKELELFFNTNGIYQDRVLKFVDQEKVINLVTINLFEVVVQRSGEITSVMTFRNKQKTKFQMSASFGNLELDIYTSKLIIEKDSIYILYNVLEDINNYETYELHIEYGPLK
;
A
#
# COMPACT_ATOMS: atom_id res chain seq x y z
N MET A 1 -1.40 6.59 -19.22
CA MET A 1 -0.68 7.84 -18.99
C MET A 1 0.56 7.55 -18.13
N LYS A 2 1.71 8.04 -18.57
CA LYS A 2 2.95 7.89 -17.80
C LYS A 2 2.95 8.87 -16.64
N VAL A 3 3.35 8.38 -15.46
CA VAL A 3 3.37 9.18 -14.24
C VAL A 3 4.67 8.98 -13.49
N ASN A 4 4.99 9.92 -12.61
CA ASN A 4 6.03 9.75 -11.62
C ASN A 4 5.39 9.30 -10.32
N VAL A 5 5.88 8.21 -9.75
CA VAL A 5 5.34 7.62 -8.53
C VAL A 5 6.28 7.87 -7.38
N ASN A 6 5.75 8.44 -6.32
CA ASN A 6 6.46 8.67 -5.07
C ASN A 6 5.75 7.86 -3.99
N PHE A 7 6.43 6.85 -3.46
CA PHE A 7 5.87 5.89 -2.52
C PHE A 7 6.62 5.99 -1.20
N LYS A 8 5.90 6.24 -0.12
CA LYS A 8 6.47 6.32 1.23
C LYS A 8 5.63 5.51 2.21
N LYS A 9 6.29 4.69 2.98
CA LYS A 9 5.64 3.92 4.05
C LYS A 9 6.35 4.22 5.35
N TYR A 10 5.57 4.62 6.34
CA TYR A 10 6.06 4.93 7.69
C TYR A 10 5.51 3.91 8.67
N LYS A 11 6.34 3.54 9.63
CA LYS A 11 5.89 2.80 10.80
C LYS A 11 5.69 3.78 11.94
N ILE A 12 4.57 3.68 12.63
CA ILE A 12 4.25 4.56 13.75
C ILE A 12 4.35 3.75 15.04
N GLU A 13 5.25 4.18 15.93
CA GLU A 13 5.48 3.50 17.18
C GLU A 13 5.76 4.53 18.26
N ASN A 14 5.05 4.47 19.39
CA ASN A 14 5.19 5.42 20.51
C ASN A 14 5.09 6.87 20.05
N GLU A 15 4.10 7.16 19.22
CA GLU A 15 3.83 8.50 18.64
C GLU A 15 4.94 9.01 17.74
N LYS A 16 5.93 8.17 17.40
CA LYS A 16 6.99 8.51 16.47
C LYS A 16 6.76 7.86 15.12
N LYS A 17 7.01 8.63 14.09
CA LYS A 17 6.86 8.19 12.71
C LYS A 17 8.24 7.96 12.10
N GLU A 18 8.50 6.73 11.68
CA GLU A 18 9.78 6.33 11.10
C GLU A 18 9.59 5.86 9.67
N LEU A 19 10.36 6.43 8.76
CA LEU A 19 10.31 6.05 7.35
C LEU A 19 10.88 4.62 7.19
N GLU A 20 10.04 3.70 6.73
CA GLU A 20 10.40 2.30 6.57
C GLU A 20 10.73 1.96 5.13
N LEU A 21 10.01 2.57 4.18
CA LEU A 21 10.18 2.29 2.76
C LEU A 21 9.95 3.56 1.97
N PHE A 22 10.86 3.86 1.06
CA PHE A 22 10.74 5.00 0.16
C PHE A 22 11.29 4.63 -1.21
N PHE A 23 10.54 4.96 -2.25
CA PHE A 23 11.09 4.93 -3.60
C PHE A 23 10.37 5.92 -4.50
N ASN A 24 11.10 6.39 -5.51
CA ASN A 24 10.59 7.25 -6.55
C ASN A 24 10.89 6.58 -7.88
N THR A 25 9.88 6.39 -8.71
CA THR A 25 10.02 5.70 -9.97
C THR A 25 8.97 6.18 -10.96
N ASN A 26 9.10 5.78 -12.21
CA ASN A 26 8.09 6.06 -13.21
C ASN A 26 7.12 4.89 -13.29
N GLY A 27 5.86 5.18 -13.58
CA GLY A 27 4.83 4.17 -13.70
C GLY A 27 3.81 4.53 -14.76
N ILE A 28 2.78 3.72 -14.83
CA ILE A 28 1.66 3.92 -15.75
C ILE A 28 0.37 3.93 -14.95
N TYR A 29 -0.44 4.95 -15.17
CA TYR A 29 -1.77 5.03 -14.59
C TYR A 29 -2.80 4.92 -15.71
N GLN A 30 -3.65 3.89 -15.65
CA GLN A 30 -4.67 3.65 -16.67
C GLN A 30 -5.82 2.86 -16.04
N ASP A 31 -7.06 3.30 -16.31
CA ASP A 31 -8.27 2.62 -15.86
C ASP A 31 -8.30 2.37 -14.35
N ARG A 32 -7.88 3.38 -13.61
CA ARG A 32 -7.83 3.36 -12.14
C ARG A 32 -6.81 2.39 -11.56
N VAL A 33 -5.86 1.95 -12.36
CA VAL A 33 -4.77 1.09 -11.90
C VAL A 33 -3.44 1.81 -12.11
N LEU A 34 -2.69 1.92 -11.04
CA LEU A 34 -1.33 2.44 -11.05
C LEU A 34 -0.37 1.26 -11.05
N LYS A 35 0.48 1.16 -12.07
CA LYS A 35 1.47 0.08 -12.17
C LYS A 35 2.86 0.67 -12.20
N PHE A 36 3.73 0.13 -11.36
CA PHE A 36 5.14 0.54 -11.34
C PHE A 36 6.01 -0.60 -10.82
N VAL A 37 7.31 -0.53 -11.15
CA VAL A 37 8.30 -1.49 -10.68
C VAL A 37 9.23 -0.74 -9.74
N ASP A 38 9.42 -1.26 -8.53
CA ASP A 38 10.27 -0.62 -7.54
C ASP A 38 11.75 -1.01 -7.72
N GLN A 39 12.60 -0.50 -6.82
CA GLN A 39 14.05 -0.73 -6.89
C GLN A 39 14.45 -2.19 -6.71
N GLU A 40 13.59 -2.97 -6.08
CA GLU A 40 13.80 -4.40 -5.87
C GLU A 40 13.25 -5.24 -7.03
N LYS A 41 12.82 -4.57 -8.11
CA LYS A 41 12.21 -5.18 -9.28
C LYS A 41 10.88 -5.87 -8.99
N VAL A 42 10.21 -5.47 -7.92
CA VAL A 42 8.87 -5.96 -7.59
C VAL A 42 7.83 -5.15 -8.35
N ILE A 43 6.90 -5.86 -8.99
CA ILE A 43 5.81 -5.23 -9.72
C ILE A 43 4.73 -4.84 -8.72
N ASN A 44 4.34 -3.56 -8.73
CA ASN A 44 3.30 -3.03 -7.87
C ASN A 44 2.10 -2.65 -8.72
N LEU A 45 0.92 -3.09 -8.29
CA LEU A 45 -0.37 -2.71 -8.87
C LEU A 45 -1.22 -2.10 -7.77
N VAL A 46 -1.60 -0.84 -7.95
CA VAL A 46 -2.48 -0.15 -7.01
C VAL A 46 -3.79 0.12 -7.73
N THR A 47 -4.84 -0.58 -7.31
CA THR A 47 -6.18 -0.42 -7.88
C THR A 47 -6.96 0.54 -7.01
N ILE A 48 -7.45 1.63 -7.62
CA ILE A 48 -8.06 2.74 -6.90
C ILE A 48 -9.53 2.83 -7.28
N ASN A 49 -10.40 2.50 -6.33
CA ASN A 49 -11.85 2.65 -6.47
C ASN A 49 -12.34 3.77 -5.57
N LEU A 50 -13.63 4.13 -5.66
CA LEU A 50 -14.18 5.22 -4.85
C LEU A 50 -14.04 5.00 -3.35
N PHE A 51 -14.15 3.75 -2.90
CA PHE A 51 -14.18 3.41 -1.48
C PHE A 51 -13.11 2.40 -1.07
N GLU A 52 -12.24 2.03 -2.00
CA GLU A 52 -11.29 0.95 -1.75
C GLU A 52 -10.00 1.15 -2.53
N VAL A 53 -8.89 0.83 -1.88
CA VAL A 53 -7.58 0.76 -2.52
C VAL A 53 -7.02 -0.63 -2.28
N VAL A 54 -6.58 -1.28 -3.36
CA VAL A 54 -5.93 -2.60 -3.28
C VAL A 54 -4.49 -2.45 -3.78
N VAL A 55 -3.54 -2.81 -2.93
CA VAL A 55 -2.12 -2.76 -3.27
C VAL A 55 -1.63 -4.20 -3.41
N GLN A 56 -1.24 -4.56 -4.62
CA GLN A 56 -0.69 -5.88 -4.92
C GLN A 56 0.78 -5.73 -5.29
N ARG A 57 1.64 -6.51 -4.64
CA ARG A 57 3.07 -6.55 -4.94
C ARG A 57 3.42 -7.98 -5.33
N SER A 58 4.06 -8.13 -6.51
CA SER A 58 4.38 -9.44 -7.08
C SER A 58 5.88 -9.59 -7.26
N GLY A 59 6.47 -10.49 -6.49
CA GLY A 59 7.87 -10.85 -6.53
C GLY A 59 8.00 -12.29 -6.04
N GLU A 60 9.09 -12.62 -5.35
CA GLU A 60 9.23 -13.93 -4.72
C GLU A 60 8.11 -14.18 -3.70
N ILE A 61 7.71 -13.09 -3.04
CA ILE A 61 6.54 -13.07 -2.17
C ILE A 61 5.51 -12.19 -2.86
N THR A 62 4.31 -12.74 -3.07
CA THR A 62 3.19 -11.96 -3.59
C THR A 62 2.31 -11.54 -2.42
N SER A 63 2.01 -10.26 -2.33
CA SER A 63 1.15 -9.74 -1.27
C SER A 63 -0.01 -8.95 -1.85
N VAL A 64 -1.17 -9.02 -1.20
CA VAL A 64 -2.36 -8.25 -1.56
C VAL A 64 -2.91 -7.63 -0.30
N MET A 65 -2.96 -6.30 -0.27
CA MET A 65 -3.52 -5.55 0.85
C MET A 65 -4.72 -4.78 0.36
N THR A 66 -5.85 -4.96 1.03
CA THR A 66 -7.10 -4.27 0.72
C THR A 66 -7.39 -3.26 1.81
N PHE A 67 -7.65 -2.00 1.41
CA PHE A 67 -7.91 -0.90 2.34
C PHE A 67 -9.29 -0.30 2.09
N ARG A 68 -10.11 -0.23 3.14
CA ARG A 68 -11.41 0.44 3.12
C ARG A 68 -11.54 1.29 4.38
N ASN A 69 -11.95 2.54 4.22
CA ASN A 69 -12.01 3.48 5.33
C ASN A 69 -12.87 2.97 6.49
N LYS A 70 -12.27 2.92 7.67
CA LYS A 70 -12.92 2.48 8.93
C LYS A 70 -13.48 1.07 8.86
N GLN A 71 -12.81 0.20 8.09
CA GLN A 71 -13.22 -1.18 7.95
C GLN A 71 -12.05 -2.14 8.13
N LYS A 72 -12.39 -3.35 8.51
CA LYS A 72 -11.45 -4.45 8.62
C LYS A 72 -11.42 -5.21 7.31
N THR A 73 -10.22 -5.45 6.79
CA THR A 73 -10.00 -6.14 5.52
C THR A 73 -8.86 -7.14 5.69
N LYS A 74 -8.37 -7.71 4.59
CA LYS A 74 -7.35 -8.74 4.61
C LYS A 74 -6.03 -8.30 4.02
N PHE A 75 -4.96 -8.81 4.60
CA PHE A 75 -3.61 -8.79 4.07
C PHE A 75 -3.23 -10.23 3.77
N GLN A 76 -3.04 -10.55 2.50
CA GLN A 76 -2.73 -11.91 2.06
C GLN A 76 -1.32 -11.97 1.49
N MET A 77 -0.55 -12.97 1.89
CA MET A 77 0.80 -13.20 1.39
C MET A 77 0.92 -14.63 0.89
N SER A 78 1.58 -14.80 -0.24
CA SER A 78 1.84 -16.12 -0.83
C SER A 78 3.31 -16.22 -1.25
N ALA A 79 3.94 -17.32 -0.89
CA ALA A 79 5.33 -17.59 -1.24
C ALA A 79 5.52 -19.11 -1.35
N SER A 80 6.73 -19.54 -1.75
CA SER A 80 7.04 -20.97 -1.88
C SER A 80 6.89 -21.74 -0.57
N PHE A 81 7.05 -21.05 0.58
CA PHE A 81 6.91 -21.67 1.89
C PHE A 81 5.46 -21.76 2.38
N GLY A 82 4.49 -21.19 1.65
CA GLY A 82 3.08 -21.24 2.02
C GLY A 82 2.39 -19.89 1.95
N ASN A 83 1.18 -19.86 2.53
CA ASN A 83 0.32 -18.67 2.52
C ASN A 83 0.12 -18.16 3.94
N LEU A 84 0.07 -16.84 4.09
CA LEU A 84 -0.22 -16.16 5.35
C LEU A 84 -1.34 -15.17 5.12
N GLU A 85 -2.27 -15.07 6.06
CA GLU A 85 -3.33 -14.08 6.02
C GLU A 85 -3.42 -13.37 7.36
N LEU A 86 -3.42 -12.03 7.31
CA LEU A 86 -3.59 -11.19 8.49
C LEU A 86 -4.77 -10.25 8.27
N ASP A 87 -5.29 -9.71 9.35
CA ASP A 87 -6.32 -8.69 9.27
C ASP A 87 -5.70 -7.30 9.24
N ILE A 88 -6.32 -6.39 8.49
CA ILE A 88 -5.97 -4.98 8.45
C ILE A 88 -7.18 -4.17 8.90
N TYR A 89 -6.95 -3.16 9.72
CA TYR A 89 -7.96 -2.15 10.01
C TYR A 89 -7.48 -0.81 9.47
N THR A 90 -8.26 -0.20 8.58
CA THR A 90 -7.95 1.12 8.02
C THR A 90 -8.69 2.18 8.79
N SER A 91 -7.96 2.99 9.55
CA SER A 91 -8.57 4.06 10.33
C SER A 91 -8.82 5.30 9.49
N LYS A 92 -8.04 5.51 8.41
CA LYS A 92 -8.22 6.67 7.54
C LYS A 92 -7.75 6.35 6.12
N LEU A 93 -8.62 6.60 5.15
CA LEU A 93 -8.30 6.46 3.73
C LEU A 93 -8.72 7.73 3.02
N ILE A 94 -7.77 8.43 2.42
CA ILE A 94 -8.04 9.64 1.63
C ILE A 94 -7.55 9.41 0.22
N ILE A 95 -8.46 9.51 -0.74
CA ILE A 95 -8.15 9.36 -2.16
C ILE A 95 -8.36 10.72 -2.82
N GLU A 96 -7.30 11.29 -3.35
CA GLU A 96 -7.36 12.55 -4.09
C GLU A 96 -6.94 12.29 -5.54
N LYS A 97 -6.95 13.33 -6.36
CA LYS A 97 -6.69 13.20 -7.79
C LYS A 97 -5.37 12.50 -8.10
N ASP A 98 -4.29 12.89 -7.42
CA ASP A 98 -2.95 12.40 -7.69
C ASP A 98 -2.29 11.80 -6.45
N SER A 99 -3.05 11.51 -5.41
CA SER A 99 -2.45 11.01 -4.17
C SER A 99 -3.41 10.13 -3.38
N ILE A 100 -2.81 9.25 -2.59
CA ILE A 100 -3.52 8.36 -1.68
C ILE A 100 -2.81 8.42 -0.34
N TYR A 101 -3.59 8.57 0.72
CA TYR A 101 -3.13 8.51 2.10
C TYR A 101 -3.88 7.43 2.84
N ILE A 102 -3.16 6.52 3.51
CA ILE A 102 -3.76 5.42 4.25
C ILE A 102 -3.11 5.32 5.62
N LEU A 103 -3.92 5.38 6.67
CA LEU A 103 -3.49 5.10 8.05
C LEU A 103 -4.15 3.79 8.46
N TYR A 104 -3.35 2.77 8.78
CA TYR A 104 -3.87 1.44 9.01
C TYR A 104 -3.07 0.66 10.05
N ASN A 105 -3.73 -0.33 10.61
CA ASN A 105 -3.11 -1.28 11.53
C ASN A 105 -3.07 -2.66 10.91
N VAL A 106 -1.96 -3.36 11.09
CA VAL A 106 -1.86 -4.78 10.77
C VAL A 106 -2.05 -5.54 12.08
N LEU A 107 -3.07 -6.39 12.13
CA LEU A 107 -3.48 -7.07 13.35
C LEU A 107 -2.90 -8.47 13.37
N GLU A 108 -1.97 -8.72 14.30
CA GLU A 108 -1.40 -10.06 14.48
C GLU A 108 -2.33 -10.91 15.36
N ASP A 109 -2.88 -10.28 16.42
CA ASP A 109 -3.92 -10.87 17.26
C ASP A 109 -4.73 -9.75 17.93
N ILE A 110 -5.61 -10.10 18.88
CA ILE A 110 -6.51 -9.14 19.52
C ILE A 110 -5.77 -8.00 20.22
N ASN A 111 -4.57 -8.28 20.75
CA ASN A 111 -3.82 -7.32 21.55
C ASN A 111 -2.56 -6.79 20.87
N ASN A 112 -2.14 -7.41 19.76
CA ASN A 112 -0.91 -7.05 19.08
C ASN A 112 -1.20 -6.53 17.67
N TYR A 113 -0.87 -5.26 17.44
CA TYR A 113 -0.99 -4.66 16.13
C TYR A 113 0.16 -3.69 15.88
N GLU A 114 0.48 -3.50 14.61
CA GLU A 114 1.44 -2.51 14.17
C GLU A 114 0.72 -1.45 13.35
N THR A 115 1.11 -0.20 13.50
CA THR A 115 0.48 0.94 12.82
C THR A 115 1.39 1.48 11.74
N TYR A 116 0.83 1.71 10.57
CA TYR A 116 1.54 2.20 9.40
C TYR A 116 0.79 3.35 8.76
N GLU A 117 1.56 4.19 8.08
CA GLU A 117 1.04 5.28 7.27
C GLU A 117 1.63 5.15 5.87
N LEU A 118 0.78 5.08 4.86
CA LEU A 118 1.19 4.91 3.47
C LEU A 118 0.81 6.14 2.67
N HIS A 119 1.79 6.71 1.98
CA HIS A 119 1.60 7.85 1.08
C HIS A 119 1.99 7.44 -0.32
N ILE A 120 1.10 7.57 -1.27
CA ILE A 120 1.38 7.32 -2.68
C ILE A 120 1.00 8.57 -3.46
N GLU A 121 1.97 9.17 -4.14
CA GLU A 121 1.73 10.29 -5.04
C GLU A 121 2.07 9.84 -6.46
N TYR A 122 1.20 10.15 -7.42
CA TYR A 122 1.41 9.77 -8.80
C TYR A 122 0.99 10.92 -9.71
N GLY A 123 1.91 11.81 -9.93
CA GLY A 123 1.69 12.98 -10.76
C GLY A 123 2.31 12.85 -12.14
N PRO A 124 2.14 13.88 -12.99
CA PRO A 124 2.75 13.87 -14.32
C PRO A 124 4.28 13.78 -14.24
N LEU A 125 4.87 13.22 -15.29
CA LEU A 125 6.33 13.17 -15.42
C LEU A 125 6.89 14.59 -15.42
N LYS A 126 7.99 14.77 -14.72
CA LYS A 126 8.70 16.05 -14.69
C LYS A 126 9.82 16.07 -15.70
#